data_1514a336c648824dfcc9ff65d72ec2b2
#
_entry.id   1514a336c648824dfcc9ff65d72ec2b2
#
_cell.length_a   1.000
_cell.length_b   1.000
_cell.length_c   1.000
_cell.angle_alpha   90.00
_cell.angle_beta   90.00
_cell.angle_gamma   90.00
#
_symmetry.space_group_name_H-M   'P 1'
#
loop_
_entity.id
_entity.type
_entity.pdbx_description
1 polymer ?
#
loop_
_entity_poly.entity_id
_entity_poly.type
_entity_poly.pdbx_seq_one_letter_code
_entity_poly.pdbx_strand_id
1 'polypeptide(L)'
;MNKYIIYLIALVSGVLGVFAFSPFDYWGLAYVSLLGLIFVAKTSKKSTALFATFLWSMGFFCFGVNWLNVSIHQFGGASLGVSYFLVSLLSAYLALYPMLFTYLVQRFNVQSAVIFSVIWTFTEFLRGWLFTGFPWL
;
A
#
# COMPACT_ATOMS: atom_id res chain seq x y z
N MET A 1 1.00 -13.01 18.63
CA MET A 1 0.56 -11.59 18.68
C MET A 1 -0.89 -11.52 18.26
N ASN A 2 -1.68 -10.67 18.93
CA ASN A 2 -3.10 -10.48 18.61
C ASN A 2 -3.25 -9.92 17.17
N LYS A 3 -4.16 -10.48 16.37
CA LYS A 3 -4.41 -10.07 14.97
C LYS A 3 -4.78 -8.58 14.86
N TYR A 4 -5.48 -8.03 15.83
CA TYR A 4 -5.88 -6.61 15.82
C TYR A 4 -4.69 -5.66 15.97
N ILE A 5 -3.68 -6.06 16.75
CA ILE A 5 -2.41 -5.29 16.86
C ILE A 5 -1.69 -5.30 15.52
N ILE A 6 -1.67 -6.43 14.81
CA ILE A 6 -1.07 -6.54 13.47
C ILE A 6 -1.79 -5.61 12.48
N TYR A 7 -3.11 -5.58 12.51
CA TYR A 7 -3.91 -4.70 11.66
C TYR A 7 -3.65 -3.22 11.94
N LEU A 8 -3.54 -2.86 13.22
CA LEU A 8 -3.22 -1.49 13.62
C LEU A 8 -1.81 -1.08 13.16
N ILE A 9 -0.80 -1.93 13.38
CA ILE A 9 0.57 -1.70 12.90
C ILE A 9 0.59 -1.50 11.38
N ALA A 10 -0.11 -2.36 10.64
CA ALA A 10 -0.20 -2.27 9.20
C ALA A 10 -0.81 -0.93 8.76
N LEU A 11 -1.98 -0.58 9.27
CA LEU A 11 -2.67 0.65 8.90
C LEU A 11 -1.82 1.89 9.23
N VAL A 12 -1.29 1.96 10.46
CA VAL A 12 -0.47 3.10 10.90
C VAL A 12 0.80 3.22 10.08
N SER A 13 1.52 2.12 9.84
CA SER A 13 2.73 2.17 9.02
C SER A 13 2.43 2.51 7.55
N GLY A 14 1.28 2.11 7.01
CA GLY A 14 0.82 2.52 5.68
C GLY A 14 0.60 4.04 5.61
N VAL A 15 -0.15 4.59 6.55
CA VAL A 15 -0.39 6.05 6.62
C VAL A 15 0.91 6.83 6.80
N LEU A 16 1.82 6.35 7.66
CA LEU A 16 3.12 7.00 7.86
C LEU A 16 3.94 7.08 6.57
N GLY A 17 3.81 6.11 5.67
CA GLY A 17 4.49 6.12 4.38
C GLY A 17 4.13 7.30 3.50
N VAL A 18 2.92 7.84 3.62
CA VAL A 18 2.48 9.02 2.84
C VAL A 18 3.30 10.26 3.18
N PHE A 19 3.70 10.41 4.45
CA PHE A 19 4.50 11.55 4.89
C PHE A 19 5.94 11.55 4.34
N ALA A 20 6.36 10.46 3.69
CA ALA A 20 7.64 10.43 3.00
C ALA A 20 7.64 11.22 1.68
N PHE A 21 6.46 11.56 1.16
CA PHE A 21 6.26 12.28 -0.10
C PHE A 21 5.93 13.75 0.13
N SER A 22 6.06 14.54 -0.95
CA SER A 22 5.66 15.96 -0.93
C SER A 22 4.17 16.11 -0.55
N PRO A 23 3.80 17.13 0.25
CA PRO A 23 4.60 18.27 0.71
C PRO A 23 5.36 18.07 2.02
N PHE A 24 5.34 16.89 2.61
CA PHE A 24 5.90 16.64 3.94
C PHE A 24 7.41 16.33 3.90
N ASP A 25 7.85 15.54 2.92
CA ASP A 25 9.25 15.19 2.64
C ASP A 25 10.02 14.52 3.80
N TYR A 26 9.31 13.83 4.71
CA TYR A 26 9.94 13.04 5.78
C TYR A 26 10.39 11.67 5.24
N TRP A 27 11.34 11.66 4.31
CA TRP A 27 11.79 10.48 3.57
C TRP A 27 12.10 9.25 4.45
N GLY A 28 12.56 9.45 5.70
CA GLY A 28 12.81 8.35 6.65
C GLY A 28 11.57 7.53 6.97
N LEU A 29 10.35 8.08 6.84
CA LEU A 29 9.10 7.37 7.08
C LEU A 29 8.80 6.33 5.99
N ALA A 30 9.40 6.44 4.79
CA ALA A 30 9.33 5.40 3.78
C ALA A 30 9.90 4.07 4.30
N TYR A 31 11.06 4.12 4.98
CA TYR A 31 11.65 2.92 5.59
C TYR A 31 10.79 2.36 6.72
N VAL A 32 10.21 3.21 7.57
CA VAL A 32 9.31 2.78 8.65
C VAL A 32 8.09 2.07 8.06
N SER A 33 7.51 2.62 7.00
CA SER A 33 6.36 2.05 6.31
C SER A 33 6.67 0.68 5.72
N LEU A 34 7.77 0.56 4.97
CA LEU A 34 8.19 -0.71 4.36
C LEU A 34 8.57 -1.76 5.41
N LEU A 35 9.26 -1.37 6.49
CA LEU A 35 9.56 -2.27 7.60
C LEU A 35 8.29 -2.79 8.28
N GLY A 36 7.27 -1.93 8.43
CA GLY A 36 5.95 -2.33 8.92
C GLY A 36 5.29 -3.38 8.02
N LEU A 37 5.36 -3.18 6.69
CA LEU A 37 4.84 -4.15 5.72
C LEU A 37 5.59 -5.48 5.78
N ILE A 38 6.93 -5.46 5.80
CA ILE A 38 7.76 -6.67 5.89
C ILE A 38 7.48 -7.42 7.20
N PHE A 39 7.39 -6.70 8.32
CA PHE A 39 7.06 -7.27 9.62
C PHE A 39 5.72 -8.02 9.57
N VAL A 40 4.68 -7.39 9.03
CA VAL A 40 3.35 -8.00 8.86
C VAL A 40 3.41 -9.23 7.95
N ALA A 41 4.12 -9.14 6.83
CA ALA A 41 4.28 -10.25 5.89
C ALA A 41 4.94 -11.47 6.52
N LYS A 42 5.90 -11.27 7.46
CA LYS A 42 6.67 -12.37 8.09
C LYS A 42 6.03 -12.95 9.34
N THR A 43 5.33 -12.14 10.12
CA THR A 43 4.94 -12.49 11.51
C THR A 43 3.58 -13.18 11.59
N SER A 44 2.77 -13.13 10.53
CA SER A 44 1.36 -13.50 10.56
C SER A 44 1.05 -14.76 9.75
N LYS A 45 -0.05 -15.43 10.11
CA LYS A 45 -0.66 -16.44 9.22
C LYS A 45 -1.07 -15.78 7.90
N LYS A 46 -1.02 -16.53 6.81
CA LYS A 46 -1.25 -16.03 5.44
C LYS A 46 -2.48 -15.13 5.29
N SER A 47 -3.64 -15.55 5.80
CA SER A 47 -4.86 -14.74 5.69
C SER A 47 -4.77 -13.44 6.49
N THR A 48 -4.19 -13.49 7.69
CA THR A 48 -3.98 -12.30 8.52
C THR A 48 -2.98 -11.34 7.88
N ALA A 49 -1.90 -11.87 7.31
CA ALA A 49 -0.89 -11.07 6.62
C ALA A 49 -1.46 -10.38 5.38
N LEU A 50 -2.22 -11.10 4.55
CA LEU A 50 -2.84 -10.52 3.36
C LEU A 50 -3.84 -9.43 3.71
N PHE A 51 -4.70 -9.65 4.71
CA PHE A 51 -5.65 -8.62 5.14
C PHE A 51 -4.95 -7.42 5.80
N ALA A 52 -3.91 -7.64 6.60
CA ALA A 52 -3.11 -6.56 7.16
C ALA A 52 -2.37 -5.76 6.06
N THR A 53 -1.84 -6.43 5.04
CA THR A 53 -1.26 -5.76 3.87
C THR A 53 -2.29 -4.95 3.12
N PHE A 54 -3.51 -5.46 2.97
CA PHE A 54 -4.61 -4.67 2.40
C PHE A 54 -4.87 -3.40 3.21
N LEU A 55 -4.92 -3.47 4.54
CA LEU A 55 -5.08 -2.30 5.41
C LEU A 55 -3.90 -1.33 5.31
N TRP A 56 -2.67 -1.85 5.24
CA TRP A 56 -1.47 -1.04 4.98
C TRP A 56 -1.62 -0.27 3.67
N SER A 57 -2.02 -0.95 2.61
CA SER A 57 -2.21 -0.37 1.28
C SER A 57 -3.32 0.66 1.25
N MET A 58 -4.46 0.40 1.91
CA MET A 58 -5.53 1.37 2.02
C MET A 58 -5.07 2.63 2.77
N GLY A 59 -4.32 2.47 3.88
CA GLY A 59 -3.71 3.60 4.58
C GLY A 59 -2.74 4.39 3.70
N PHE A 60 -1.92 3.71 2.91
CA PHE A 60 -0.94 4.34 2.04
C PHE A 60 -1.59 5.01 0.82
N PHE A 61 -2.39 4.26 0.06
CA PHE A 61 -2.94 4.77 -1.20
C PHE A 61 -4.12 5.72 -1.01
N CYS A 62 -5.10 5.46 -0.12
CA CYS A 62 -6.22 6.37 0.05
C CYS A 62 -5.77 7.77 0.48
N PHE A 63 -4.74 7.86 1.34
CA PHE A 63 -4.22 9.17 1.73
C PHE A 63 -3.25 9.73 0.68
N GLY A 64 -2.40 8.90 0.07
CA GLY A 64 -1.40 9.33 -0.90
C GLY A 64 -1.97 9.82 -2.22
N VAL A 65 -3.07 9.21 -2.70
CA VAL A 65 -3.74 9.64 -3.93
C VAL A 65 -4.98 10.50 -3.68
N ASN A 66 -5.18 10.98 -2.46
CA ASN A 66 -6.35 11.77 -2.09
C ASN A 66 -6.54 13.05 -2.93
N TRP A 67 -5.47 13.58 -3.52
CA TRP A 67 -5.52 14.72 -4.44
C TRP A 67 -6.42 14.46 -5.66
N LEU A 68 -6.64 13.20 -6.05
CA LEU A 68 -7.56 12.84 -7.12
C LEU A 68 -9.01 13.24 -6.81
N ASN A 69 -9.40 13.34 -5.54
CA ASN A 69 -10.74 13.82 -5.16
C ASN A 69 -11.00 15.22 -5.72
N VAL A 70 -10.00 16.10 -5.70
CA VAL A 70 -10.09 17.46 -6.26
C VAL A 70 -10.34 17.38 -7.77
N SER A 71 -9.58 16.56 -8.47
CA SER A 71 -9.72 16.40 -9.92
C SER A 71 -11.08 15.82 -10.31
N ILE A 72 -11.54 14.78 -9.62
CA ILE A 72 -12.82 14.10 -9.93
C ILE A 72 -14.02 14.99 -9.54
N HIS A 73 -13.95 15.67 -8.39
CA HIS A 73 -15.05 16.50 -7.90
C HIS A 73 -15.13 17.84 -8.62
N GLN A 74 -14.03 18.61 -8.64
CA GLN A 74 -14.04 19.97 -9.15
C GLN A 74 -14.02 20.03 -10.67
N PHE A 75 -13.25 19.17 -11.33
CA PHE A 75 -13.09 19.18 -12.79
C PHE A 75 -13.95 18.13 -13.49
N GLY A 76 -14.21 16.98 -12.83
CA GLY A 76 -15.05 15.92 -13.37
C GLY A 76 -16.53 16.08 -13.07
N GLY A 77 -16.94 17.06 -12.24
CA GLY A 77 -18.34 17.33 -11.90
C GLY A 77 -19.02 16.23 -11.06
N ALA A 78 -18.26 15.26 -10.55
CA ALA A 78 -18.82 14.20 -9.71
C ALA A 78 -19.14 14.71 -8.30
N SER A 79 -20.14 14.10 -7.64
CA SER A 79 -20.41 14.40 -6.24
C SER A 79 -19.23 13.95 -5.34
N LEU A 80 -19.07 14.58 -4.17
CA LEU A 80 -18.03 14.22 -3.20
C LEU A 80 -18.07 12.74 -2.84
N GLY A 81 -19.25 12.17 -2.62
CA GLY A 81 -19.41 10.74 -2.30
C GLY A 81 -18.90 9.82 -3.41
N VAL A 82 -19.21 10.15 -4.66
CA VAL A 82 -18.73 9.40 -5.83
C VAL A 82 -17.21 9.54 -5.96
N SER A 83 -16.66 10.73 -5.74
CA SER A 83 -15.22 10.98 -5.79
C SER A 83 -14.46 10.13 -4.77
N TYR A 84 -14.87 10.12 -3.49
CA TYR A 84 -14.26 9.28 -2.46
C TYR A 84 -14.42 7.78 -2.74
N PHE A 85 -15.56 7.36 -3.27
CA PHE A 85 -15.77 5.97 -3.68
C PHE A 85 -14.78 5.55 -4.77
N LEU A 86 -14.59 6.38 -5.80
CA LEU A 86 -13.66 6.09 -6.91
C LEU A 86 -12.21 6.05 -6.42
N VAL A 87 -11.79 6.97 -5.56
CA VAL A 87 -10.45 6.95 -4.94
C VAL A 87 -10.25 5.70 -4.09
N SER A 88 -11.26 5.29 -3.33
CA SER A 88 -11.19 4.05 -2.53
C SER A 88 -11.11 2.81 -3.41
N LEU A 89 -11.84 2.77 -4.52
CA LEU A 89 -11.79 1.68 -5.49
C LEU A 89 -10.43 1.58 -6.17
N LEU A 90 -9.85 2.72 -6.58
CA LEU A 90 -8.50 2.78 -7.11
C LEU A 90 -7.47 2.28 -6.07
N SER A 91 -7.59 2.75 -4.82
CA SER A 91 -6.70 2.32 -3.73
C SER A 91 -6.79 0.81 -3.48
N ALA A 92 -8.00 0.24 -3.54
CA ALA A 92 -8.21 -1.20 -3.41
C ALA A 92 -7.58 -1.98 -4.58
N TYR A 93 -7.65 -1.45 -5.80
CA TYR A 93 -6.94 -2.01 -6.95
C TYR A 93 -5.42 -1.96 -6.74
N LEU A 94 -4.87 -0.81 -6.35
CA LEU A 94 -3.44 -0.64 -6.09
C LEU A 94 -2.96 -1.56 -4.94
N ALA A 95 -3.82 -1.87 -3.98
CA ALA A 95 -3.51 -2.79 -2.88
C ALA A 95 -3.18 -4.22 -3.34
N LEU A 96 -3.59 -4.62 -4.54
CA LEU A 96 -3.30 -5.96 -5.07
C LEU A 96 -1.80 -6.20 -5.24
N TYR A 97 -1.00 -5.17 -5.53
CA TYR A 97 0.44 -5.30 -5.74
C TYR A 97 1.21 -5.57 -4.44
N PRO A 98 1.06 -4.80 -3.34
CA PRO A 98 1.63 -5.17 -2.05
C PRO A 98 1.07 -6.50 -1.51
N MET A 99 -0.19 -6.84 -1.80
CA MET A 99 -0.74 -8.15 -1.44
C MET A 99 -0.05 -9.28 -2.22
N LEU A 100 0.26 -9.08 -3.50
CA LEU A 100 1.06 -10.02 -4.29
C LEU A 100 2.46 -10.17 -3.70
N PHE A 101 3.12 -9.06 -3.32
CA PHE A 101 4.40 -9.09 -2.62
C PHE A 101 4.31 -9.97 -1.35
N THR A 102 3.36 -9.70 -0.48
CA THR A 102 3.16 -10.47 0.76
C THR A 102 2.88 -11.94 0.47
N TYR A 103 2.07 -12.23 -0.53
CA TYR A 103 1.79 -13.61 -0.97
C TYR A 103 3.06 -14.35 -1.40
N LEU A 104 3.90 -13.74 -2.24
CA LEU A 104 5.14 -14.32 -2.73
C LEU A 104 6.15 -14.53 -1.61
N VAL A 105 6.31 -13.51 -0.72
CA VAL A 105 7.18 -13.61 0.46
C VAL A 105 6.81 -14.82 1.32
N GLN A 106 5.54 -15.02 1.59
CA GLN A 106 5.08 -16.15 2.40
C GLN A 106 5.14 -17.48 1.63
N ARG A 107 4.78 -17.47 0.35
CA ARG A 107 4.77 -18.69 -0.50
C ARG A 107 6.15 -19.31 -0.61
N PHE A 108 7.18 -18.48 -0.73
CA PHE A 108 8.58 -18.92 -0.87
C PHE A 108 9.38 -18.84 0.43
N ASN A 109 8.73 -18.55 1.56
CA ASN A 109 9.37 -18.41 2.87
C ASN A 109 10.64 -17.55 2.81
N VAL A 110 10.55 -16.39 2.17
CA VAL A 110 11.70 -15.51 1.90
C VAL A 110 12.31 -15.01 3.20
N GLN A 111 13.64 -15.11 3.30
CA GLN A 111 14.41 -14.62 4.46
C GLN A 111 15.48 -13.59 4.04
N SER A 112 15.88 -13.57 2.79
CA SER A 112 16.92 -12.69 2.26
C SER A 112 16.39 -11.30 1.95
N ALA A 113 17.08 -10.26 2.42
CA ALA A 113 16.78 -8.87 2.09
C ALA A 113 16.85 -8.60 0.58
N VAL A 114 17.81 -9.23 -0.11
CA VAL A 114 17.96 -9.10 -1.57
C VAL A 114 16.71 -9.66 -2.28
N ILE A 115 16.22 -10.83 -1.87
CA ILE A 115 15.02 -11.43 -2.49
C ILE A 115 13.79 -10.57 -2.17
N PHE A 116 13.65 -9.99 -0.98
CA PHE A 116 12.61 -9.01 -0.68
C PHE A 116 12.63 -7.85 -1.66
N SER A 117 13.80 -7.27 -1.90
CA SER A 117 13.96 -6.14 -2.82
C SER A 117 13.58 -6.52 -4.25
N VAL A 118 13.99 -7.71 -4.71
CA VAL A 118 13.64 -8.21 -6.06
C VAL A 118 12.13 -8.37 -6.20
N ILE A 119 11.45 -9.02 -5.23
CA ILE A 119 10.01 -9.22 -5.28
C ILE A 119 9.28 -7.87 -5.21
N TRP A 120 9.73 -6.95 -4.35
CA TRP A 120 9.16 -5.61 -4.27
C TRP A 120 9.28 -4.86 -5.60
N THR A 121 10.49 -4.79 -6.16
CA THR A 121 10.73 -4.16 -7.47
C THR A 121 9.87 -4.77 -8.57
N PHE A 122 9.71 -6.09 -8.58
CA PHE A 122 8.86 -6.78 -9.53
C PHE A 122 7.39 -6.36 -9.39
N THR A 123 6.85 -6.29 -8.18
CA THR A 123 5.46 -5.87 -7.96
C THR A 123 5.24 -4.40 -8.30
N GLU A 124 6.23 -3.53 -8.02
CA GLU A 124 6.21 -2.12 -8.42
C GLU A 124 6.28 -1.96 -9.95
N PHE A 125 7.12 -2.75 -10.62
CA PHE A 125 7.18 -2.78 -12.08
C PHE A 125 5.82 -3.17 -12.68
N LEU A 126 5.16 -4.20 -12.14
CA LEU A 126 3.82 -4.59 -12.58
C LEU A 126 2.81 -3.45 -12.37
N ARG A 127 2.86 -2.75 -11.24
CA ARG A 127 2.00 -1.59 -10.95
C ARG A 127 2.21 -0.45 -11.95
N GLY A 128 3.44 -0.22 -12.37
CA GLY A 128 3.77 0.82 -13.34
C GLY A 128 3.43 0.47 -14.80
N TRP A 129 3.08 -0.79 -15.09
CA TRP A 129 2.86 -1.25 -16.46
C TRP A 129 1.45 -1.80 -16.72
N LEU A 130 0.84 -2.52 -15.78
CA LEU A 130 -0.50 -3.10 -15.97
C LEU A 130 -1.58 -2.01 -16.06
N PHE A 131 -2.55 -2.20 -16.95
CA PHE A 131 -3.68 -1.28 -17.18
C PHE A 131 -3.26 0.18 -17.40
N THR A 132 -2.21 0.38 -18.23
CA THR A 132 -1.56 1.69 -18.51
C THR A 132 -0.66 2.22 -17.38
N GLY A 133 -0.60 1.51 -16.25
CA GLY A 133 0.22 1.85 -15.11
C GLY A 133 -0.33 3.00 -14.25
N PHE A 134 0.01 2.95 -12.96
CA PHE A 134 -0.24 4.06 -12.04
C PHE A 134 1.03 4.27 -11.18
N PRO A 135 2.04 4.99 -11.72
CA PRO A 135 3.34 5.15 -11.06
C PRO A 135 3.36 6.25 -9.98
N TRP A 136 2.24 6.88 -9.69
CA TRP A 136 2.12 7.94 -8.69
C TRP A 136 2.12 7.36 -7.28
N LEU A 137 3.16 7.65 -6.48
CA LEU A 137 3.57 7.12 -5.18
C LEU A 137 4.47 5.90 -5.23
#